data_0b45b6b97e5b0f40624b84a9f3d94446
#
_entry.id   0b45b6b97e5b0f40624b84a9f3d94446
#
_cell.length_a   1.000
_cell.length_b   1.000
_cell.length_c   1.000
_cell.angle_alpha   90.00
_cell.angle_beta   90.00
_cell.angle_gamma   90.00
#
_symmetry.space_group_name_H-M   'P 1'
#
loop_
_entity.id
_entity.type
_entity.pdbx_description
1 polymer ?
#
loop_
_entity_poly.entity_id
_entity_poly.type
_entity_poly.pdbx_seq_one_letter_code
_entity_poly.pdbx_strand_id
1 'polypeptide(L)'
;PQNLRFQGQYLDRETGLHYNLFRYYDPQCGRFTQPDPIGLAGGINLYQYAPNPLSWIDPLGLKCTHFAKNPKQLHASIKDKWGHSMTKRDMRELQNTVDRIKLNKPRYSNDGTPFSNTHTVGNPNSQRLDTGSGPYREWTVKTPDVGTNGARRIVVDSKTGRAYYSHDHYDSFVEINLGGWK
;
A
#
# COMPACT_ATOMS: atom_id res chain seq x y z
N PRO A 1 -6.20 18.09 24.19
CA PRO A 1 -4.94 17.68 23.54
C PRO A 1 -5.14 16.45 22.66
N GLN A 2 -4.55 16.48 21.45
CA GLN A 2 -4.67 15.42 20.44
C GLN A 2 -3.84 14.18 20.82
N ASN A 3 -4.46 13.00 20.82
CA ASN A 3 -3.80 11.73 21.11
C ASN A 3 -3.47 10.88 19.87
N LEU A 4 -4.04 11.20 18.70
CA LEU A 4 -3.68 10.51 17.47
C LEU A 4 -2.20 10.74 17.15
N ARG A 5 -1.52 9.69 16.74
CA ARG A 5 -0.12 9.68 16.38
C ARG A 5 0.04 9.23 14.92
N PHE A 6 1.18 8.68 14.57
CA PHE A 6 1.48 8.30 13.20
C PHE A 6 0.66 7.07 12.78
N GLN A 7 -0.01 7.15 11.63
CA GLN A 7 -0.61 6.02 10.90
C GLN A 7 -1.45 5.04 11.75
N GLY A 8 -2.47 5.58 12.43
CA GLY A 8 -3.40 4.77 13.22
C GLY A 8 -2.99 4.51 14.67
N GLN A 9 -1.85 5.05 15.10
CA GLN A 9 -1.41 4.98 16.48
C GLN A 9 -2.15 5.99 17.37
N TYR A 10 -2.37 5.62 18.63
CA TYR A 10 -2.99 6.43 19.65
C TYR A 10 -2.09 6.52 20.89
N LEU A 11 -1.79 7.74 21.35
CA LEU A 11 -0.97 7.96 22.54
C LEU A 11 -1.71 7.48 23.80
N ASP A 12 -1.16 6.51 24.48
CA ASP A 12 -1.45 6.24 25.87
C ASP A 12 -0.64 7.20 26.75
N ARG A 13 -1.34 8.11 27.44
CA ARG A 13 -0.72 9.16 28.24
C ARG A 13 -0.14 8.67 29.57
N GLU A 14 -0.60 7.54 30.05
CA GLU A 14 -0.15 6.98 31.31
C GLU A 14 1.22 6.31 31.15
N THR A 15 1.40 5.61 30.03
CA THR A 15 2.65 4.88 29.75
C THR A 15 3.60 5.63 28.80
N GLY A 16 3.10 6.62 28.06
CA GLY A 16 3.86 7.29 26.99
C GLY A 16 4.03 6.46 25.73
N LEU A 17 3.49 5.25 25.68
CA LEU A 17 3.52 4.36 24.54
C LEU A 17 2.45 4.74 23.51
N HIS A 18 2.62 4.26 22.27
CA HIS A 18 1.62 4.41 21.22
C HIS A 18 0.88 3.08 21.02
N TYR A 19 -0.40 3.04 21.36
CA TYR A 19 -1.27 1.91 21.06
C TYR A 19 -1.47 1.77 19.55
N ASN A 20 -1.15 0.61 19.00
CA ASN A 20 -1.24 0.30 17.58
C ASN A 20 -1.98 -1.03 17.38
N LEU A 21 -3.24 -1.07 17.77
CA LEU A 21 -4.20 -2.16 17.72
C LEU A 21 -3.72 -3.48 18.39
N PHE A 22 -2.80 -4.20 17.77
CA PHE A 22 -2.29 -5.49 18.29
C PHE A 22 -1.00 -5.37 19.10
N ARG A 23 -0.32 -4.22 19.06
CA ARG A 23 0.93 -3.98 19.80
C ARG A 23 1.02 -2.55 20.33
N TYR A 24 1.89 -2.36 21.30
CA TYR A 24 2.32 -1.04 21.75
C TYR A 24 3.68 -0.69 21.14
N TYR A 25 3.77 0.49 20.57
CA TYR A 25 5.00 1.04 20.00
C TYR A 25 5.64 2.02 20.99
N ASP A 26 6.93 1.84 21.23
CA ASP A 26 7.74 2.74 22.05
C ASP A 26 8.44 3.77 21.14
N PRO A 27 8.03 5.06 21.21
CA PRO A 27 8.63 6.10 20.38
C PRO A 27 10.06 6.46 20.78
N GLN A 28 10.50 6.12 22.00
CA GLN A 28 11.87 6.38 22.45
C GLN A 28 12.85 5.33 21.90
N CYS A 29 12.41 4.08 21.83
CA CYS A 29 13.22 2.98 21.32
C CYS A 29 13.01 2.73 19.81
N GLY A 30 11.97 3.30 19.22
CA GLY A 30 11.67 3.15 17.79
C GLY A 30 11.18 1.75 17.39
N ARG A 31 10.59 0.99 18.30
CA ARG A 31 10.16 -0.40 18.09
C ARG A 31 8.91 -0.76 18.90
N PHE A 32 8.30 -1.89 18.57
CA PHE A 32 7.23 -2.48 19.39
C PHE A 32 7.78 -3.03 20.70
N THR A 33 6.95 -3.00 21.74
CA THR A 33 7.28 -3.52 23.09
C THR A 33 7.00 -5.02 23.21
N GLN A 34 6.16 -5.58 22.34
CA GLN A 34 5.83 -7.00 22.28
C GLN A 34 6.32 -7.61 20.97
N PRO A 35 6.64 -8.93 20.97
CA PRO A 35 6.94 -9.64 19.74
C PRO A 35 5.72 -9.68 18.82
N ASP A 36 5.97 -9.81 17.52
CA ASP A 36 4.91 -9.86 16.51
C ASP A 36 4.00 -11.09 16.73
N PRO A 37 2.67 -10.92 16.92
CA PRO A 37 1.75 -12.04 17.08
C PRO A 37 1.68 -12.99 15.89
N ILE A 38 2.02 -12.51 14.68
CA ILE A 38 2.09 -13.35 13.46
C ILE A 38 3.50 -13.95 13.24
N GLY A 39 4.40 -13.75 14.20
CA GLY A 39 5.76 -14.30 14.16
C GLY A 39 6.54 -13.85 12.93
N LEU A 40 7.31 -14.78 12.34
CA LEU A 40 8.14 -14.49 11.16
C LEU A 40 7.36 -14.07 9.90
N ALA A 41 6.04 -14.24 9.86
CA ALA A 41 5.20 -13.73 8.78
C ALA A 41 5.15 -12.19 8.74
N GLY A 42 5.42 -11.52 9.86
CA GLY A 42 5.57 -10.05 9.96
C GLY A 42 6.97 -9.55 9.64
N GLY A 43 7.98 -10.42 9.63
CA GLY A 43 9.38 -10.10 9.40
C GLY A 43 10.33 -10.84 10.35
N ILE A 44 11.62 -10.84 10.04
CA ILE A 44 12.65 -11.55 10.85
C ILE A 44 12.82 -10.89 12.22
N ASN A 45 12.76 -9.56 12.29
CA ASN A 45 12.82 -8.82 13.54
C ASN A 45 11.41 -8.63 14.12
N LEU A 46 11.05 -9.47 15.09
CA LEU A 46 9.70 -9.50 15.68
C LEU A 46 9.29 -8.20 16.41
N TYR A 47 10.21 -7.30 16.68
CA TYR A 47 9.95 -6.03 17.38
C TYR A 47 10.03 -4.81 16.44
N GLN A 48 10.38 -5.00 15.19
CA GLN A 48 10.54 -3.92 14.22
C GLN A 48 9.19 -3.29 13.87
N TYR A 49 9.15 -1.94 13.82
CA TYR A 49 7.98 -1.22 13.29
C TYR A 49 7.89 -1.36 11.78
N ALA A 50 8.96 -1.02 11.06
CA ALA A 50 9.01 -1.07 9.59
C ALA A 50 10.47 -1.13 9.11
N PRO A 51 10.77 -1.75 7.96
CA PRO A 51 12.09 -1.71 7.35
C PRO A 51 12.55 -0.29 7.02
N ASN A 52 11.64 0.57 6.58
CA ASN A 52 11.88 1.99 6.34
C ASN A 52 10.64 2.80 6.78
N PRO A 53 10.66 3.45 7.95
CA PRO A 53 9.50 4.18 8.48
C PRO A 53 9.12 5.43 7.68
N LEU A 54 9.95 5.87 6.72
CA LEU A 54 9.61 6.99 5.83
C LEU A 54 8.66 6.59 4.69
N SER A 55 8.66 5.32 4.28
CA SER A 55 7.88 4.80 3.15
C SER A 55 6.99 3.60 3.50
N TRP A 56 7.18 3.02 4.66
CA TRP A 56 6.40 1.90 5.16
C TRP A 56 5.60 2.28 6.39
N ILE A 57 4.42 1.69 6.54
CA ILE A 57 3.59 1.82 7.73
C ILE A 57 3.15 0.42 8.20
N ASP A 58 2.89 0.31 9.49
CA ASP A 58 2.26 -0.87 10.09
C ASP A 58 0.92 -0.46 10.74
N PRO A 59 -0.18 -0.44 9.99
CA PRO A 59 -1.46 0.10 10.47
C PRO A 59 -2.09 -0.71 11.62
N LEU A 60 -1.75 -1.98 11.71
CA LEU A 60 -2.34 -2.91 12.67
C LEU A 60 -1.36 -3.35 13.77
N GLY A 61 -0.08 -3.01 13.65
CA GLY A 61 0.96 -3.56 14.51
C GLY A 61 1.24 -5.05 14.22
N LEU A 62 1.14 -5.49 12.96
CA LEU A 62 1.36 -6.87 12.53
C LEU A 62 2.26 -6.97 11.29
N LYS A 63 1.93 -6.23 10.23
CA LYS A 63 2.63 -6.30 8.96
C LYS A 63 2.76 -4.92 8.33
N CYS A 64 3.98 -4.56 8.02
CA CYS A 64 4.25 -3.31 7.32
C CYS A 64 3.74 -3.36 5.88
N THR A 65 3.19 -2.25 5.43
CA THR A 65 2.80 -2.03 4.04
C THR A 65 3.53 -0.81 3.48
N HIS A 66 3.86 -0.86 2.20
CA HIS A 66 4.32 0.33 1.49
C HIS A 66 3.15 1.31 1.37
N PHE A 67 3.35 2.53 1.86
CA PHE A 67 2.40 3.61 1.74
C PHE A 67 3.04 4.82 1.06
N ALA A 68 2.48 5.24 -0.06
CA ALA A 68 2.97 6.39 -0.81
C ALA A 68 1.94 7.53 -0.82
N LYS A 69 2.24 8.61 -0.11
CA LYS A 69 1.37 9.80 -0.02
C LYS A 69 1.32 10.63 -1.30
N ASN A 70 2.32 10.47 -2.18
CA ASN A 70 2.48 11.26 -3.40
C ASN A 70 3.31 10.50 -4.45
N PRO A 71 3.38 10.99 -5.73
CA PRO A 71 4.13 10.35 -6.79
C PRO A 71 5.60 10.09 -6.50
N LYS A 72 6.28 11.02 -5.79
CA LYS A 72 7.70 10.88 -5.46
C LYS A 72 7.95 9.72 -4.49
N GLN A 73 7.10 9.58 -3.48
CA GLN A 73 7.17 8.47 -2.53
C GLN A 73 6.83 7.14 -3.21
N LEU A 74 5.84 7.11 -4.10
CA LEU A 74 5.54 5.89 -4.86
C LEU A 74 6.72 5.47 -5.75
N HIS A 75 7.40 6.40 -6.41
CA HIS A 75 8.62 6.10 -7.16
C HIS A 75 9.69 5.45 -6.27
N ALA A 76 9.92 6.01 -5.08
CA ALA A 76 10.86 5.44 -4.11
C ALA A 76 10.44 4.03 -3.65
N SER A 77 9.15 3.84 -3.34
CA SER A 77 8.59 2.54 -2.96
C SER A 77 8.70 1.48 -4.06
N ILE A 78 8.50 1.87 -5.33
CA ILE A 78 8.66 0.99 -6.48
C ILE A 78 10.13 0.56 -6.63
N LYS A 79 11.05 1.49 -6.51
CA LYS A 79 12.48 1.19 -6.57
C LYS A 79 12.90 0.23 -5.46
N ASP A 80 12.44 0.49 -4.24
CA ASP A 80 12.73 -0.31 -3.05
C ASP A 80 12.14 -1.72 -3.15
N LYS A 81 10.86 -1.82 -3.53
CA LYS A 81 10.13 -3.10 -3.53
C LYS A 81 10.41 -3.98 -4.75
N TRP A 82 10.55 -3.40 -5.93
CA TRP A 82 10.70 -4.14 -7.20
C TRP A 82 12.02 -3.90 -7.93
N GLY A 83 12.92 -3.05 -7.39
CA GLY A 83 14.18 -2.70 -8.03
C GLY A 83 14.05 -1.86 -9.30
N HIS A 84 12.87 -1.38 -9.64
CA HIS A 84 12.59 -0.62 -10.86
C HIS A 84 12.55 0.88 -10.64
N SER A 85 13.19 1.63 -11.53
CA SER A 85 13.07 3.09 -11.60
C SER A 85 12.02 3.47 -12.63
N MET A 86 11.02 4.25 -12.22
CA MET A 86 10.00 4.76 -13.14
C MET A 86 10.53 5.94 -13.94
N THR A 87 10.30 5.91 -15.25
CA THR A 87 10.60 7.02 -16.16
C THR A 87 9.54 8.14 -16.03
N LYS A 88 9.81 9.29 -16.64
CA LYS A 88 8.80 10.38 -16.74
C LYS A 88 7.53 9.93 -17.48
N ARG A 89 7.66 9.00 -18.45
CA ARG A 89 6.49 8.44 -19.19
C ARG A 89 5.67 7.53 -18.28
N ASP A 90 6.32 6.68 -17.49
CA ASP A 90 5.64 5.82 -16.51
C ASP A 90 4.85 6.65 -15.49
N MET A 91 5.46 7.71 -14.97
CA MET A 91 4.81 8.60 -14.00
C MET A 91 3.62 9.34 -14.61
N ARG A 92 3.69 9.70 -15.89
CA ARG A 92 2.56 10.31 -16.62
C ARG A 92 1.39 9.32 -16.77
N GLU A 93 1.65 8.07 -17.14
CA GLU A 93 0.59 7.06 -17.27
C GLU A 93 -0.05 6.72 -15.92
N LEU A 94 0.73 6.75 -14.87
CA LEU A 94 0.24 6.59 -13.51
C LEU A 94 -0.68 7.76 -13.10
N GLN A 95 -0.26 9.02 -13.36
CA GLN A 95 -1.09 10.21 -13.14
C GLN A 95 -2.39 10.15 -13.94
N ASN A 96 -2.32 9.81 -15.24
CA ASN A 96 -3.49 9.64 -16.10
C ASN A 96 -4.48 8.62 -15.53
N THR A 97 -3.98 7.56 -14.89
CA THR A 97 -4.84 6.55 -14.27
C THR A 97 -5.49 7.08 -12.99
N VAL A 98 -4.73 7.78 -12.15
CA VAL A 98 -5.29 8.43 -10.95
C VAL A 98 -6.39 9.43 -11.33
N ASP A 99 -6.18 10.22 -12.38
CA ASP A 99 -7.18 11.20 -12.87
C ASP A 99 -8.45 10.50 -13.37
N ARG A 100 -8.30 9.38 -14.10
CA ARG A 100 -9.45 8.55 -14.52
C ARG A 100 -10.23 7.97 -13.35
N ILE A 101 -9.53 7.51 -12.32
CA ILE A 101 -10.16 7.00 -11.09
C ILE A 101 -10.98 8.12 -10.43
N LYS A 102 -10.36 9.30 -10.21
CA LYS A 102 -11.02 10.45 -9.58
C LYS A 102 -12.26 10.92 -10.34
N LEU A 103 -12.21 10.90 -11.66
CA LEU A 103 -13.29 11.34 -12.54
C LEU A 103 -14.27 10.20 -12.87
N ASN A 104 -14.01 8.98 -12.42
CA ASN A 104 -14.74 7.77 -12.81
C ASN A 104 -14.90 7.63 -14.33
N LYS A 105 -13.80 7.85 -15.06
CA LYS A 105 -13.76 7.80 -16.54
C LYS A 105 -12.92 6.61 -17.02
N PRO A 106 -13.51 5.41 -17.20
CA PRO A 106 -12.80 4.24 -17.70
C PRO A 106 -12.31 4.44 -19.13
N ARG A 107 -11.14 3.90 -19.45
CA ARG A 107 -10.52 3.92 -20.79
C ARG A 107 -10.24 2.52 -21.31
N TYR A 108 -9.89 1.60 -20.43
CA TYR A 108 -9.57 0.21 -20.74
C TYR A 108 -10.71 -0.70 -20.30
N SER A 109 -10.83 -1.87 -20.93
CA SER A 109 -11.91 -2.83 -20.65
C SER A 109 -12.00 -3.25 -19.19
N ASN A 110 -10.87 -3.26 -18.48
CA ASN A 110 -10.80 -3.66 -17.06
C ASN A 110 -11.00 -2.48 -16.09
N ASP A 111 -11.06 -1.24 -16.58
CA ASP A 111 -11.20 -0.08 -15.71
C ASP A 111 -12.57 -0.10 -14.99
N GLY A 112 -12.53 -0.06 -13.68
CA GLY A 112 -13.72 -0.07 -12.84
C GLY A 112 -14.37 -1.45 -12.66
N THR A 113 -13.79 -2.52 -13.23
CA THR A 113 -14.31 -3.88 -13.06
C THR A 113 -14.02 -4.45 -11.67
N PRO A 114 -14.81 -5.42 -11.16
CA PRO A 114 -14.55 -6.05 -9.89
C PRO A 114 -13.20 -6.77 -9.87
N PHE A 115 -12.43 -6.58 -8.79
CA PHE A 115 -11.20 -7.32 -8.51
C PHE A 115 -11.45 -8.34 -7.41
N SER A 116 -11.17 -9.61 -7.68
CA SER A 116 -11.55 -10.73 -6.80
C SER A 116 -10.69 -10.85 -5.53
N ASN A 117 -9.55 -10.17 -5.46
CA ASN A 117 -8.62 -10.24 -4.32
C ASN A 117 -8.22 -11.69 -3.94
N THR A 118 -8.03 -12.54 -4.94
CA THR A 118 -7.52 -13.90 -4.79
C THR A 118 -6.02 -13.95 -5.02
N HIS A 119 -5.37 -15.05 -4.66
CA HIS A 119 -3.97 -15.25 -5.05
C HIS A 119 -3.82 -15.29 -6.57
N THR A 120 -2.71 -14.74 -7.07
CA THR A 120 -2.38 -14.77 -8.50
C THR A 120 -2.22 -16.22 -8.96
N VAL A 121 -2.73 -16.53 -10.14
CA VAL A 121 -2.59 -17.86 -10.73
C VAL A 121 -1.10 -18.20 -10.84
N GLY A 122 -0.70 -19.34 -10.26
CA GLY A 122 0.69 -19.80 -10.23
C GLY A 122 1.54 -19.21 -9.09
N ASN A 123 1.02 -18.27 -8.29
CA ASN A 123 1.72 -17.71 -7.12
C ASN A 123 0.83 -17.73 -5.87
N PRO A 124 0.81 -18.84 -5.11
CA PRO A 124 0.01 -18.93 -3.88
C PRO A 124 0.49 -18.00 -2.76
N ASN A 125 1.69 -17.42 -2.88
CA ASN A 125 2.27 -16.48 -1.93
C ASN A 125 2.05 -15.01 -2.33
N SER A 126 1.30 -14.74 -3.42
CA SER A 126 0.97 -13.38 -3.82
C SER A 126 0.21 -12.65 -2.71
N GLN A 127 0.49 -11.36 -2.56
CA GLN A 127 -0.14 -10.54 -1.54
C GLN A 127 -1.64 -10.42 -1.79
N ARG A 128 -2.45 -10.57 -0.73
CA ARG A 128 -3.87 -10.22 -0.75
C ARG A 128 -4.09 -8.91 -0.01
N LEU A 129 -5.06 -8.13 -0.47
CA LEU A 129 -5.55 -6.95 0.23
C LEU A 129 -6.42 -7.38 1.43
N ASP A 130 -6.70 -6.45 2.33
CA ASP A 130 -7.52 -6.70 3.51
C ASP A 130 -8.89 -7.28 3.12
N THR A 131 -9.22 -8.46 3.63
CA THR A 131 -10.47 -9.16 3.33
C THR A 131 -11.69 -8.56 4.04
N GLY A 132 -11.48 -7.71 5.05
CA GLY A 132 -12.54 -6.95 5.73
C GLY A 132 -13.03 -5.72 4.97
N SER A 133 -12.36 -5.37 3.87
CA SER A 133 -12.64 -4.23 3.00
C SER A 133 -13.22 -4.68 1.66
N GLY A 134 -13.48 -3.73 0.78
CA GLY A 134 -14.04 -3.98 -0.55
C GLY A 134 -15.56 -3.72 -0.61
N PRO A 135 -16.19 -3.91 -1.77
CA PRO A 135 -15.63 -4.51 -2.99
C PRO A 135 -14.50 -3.70 -3.61
N TYR A 136 -13.55 -4.41 -4.17
CA TYR A 136 -12.42 -3.83 -4.88
C TYR A 136 -12.72 -3.66 -6.36
N ARG A 137 -12.17 -2.59 -6.97
CA ARG A 137 -12.24 -2.32 -8.41
C ARG A 137 -10.85 -2.08 -8.97
N GLU A 138 -10.55 -2.69 -10.11
CA GLU A 138 -9.25 -2.55 -10.76
C GLU A 138 -9.22 -1.46 -11.83
N TRP A 139 -8.04 -0.88 -12.03
CA TRP A 139 -7.76 0.13 -13.04
C TRP A 139 -6.40 -0.12 -13.68
N THR A 140 -6.38 -0.11 -15.00
CA THR A 140 -5.17 -0.36 -15.79
C THR A 140 -4.24 0.85 -15.79
N VAL A 141 -2.98 0.64 -15.41
CA VAL A 141 -1.90 1.60 -15.60
C VAL A 141 -1.12 1.20 -16.85
N LYS A 142 -1.24 1.93 -17.94
CA LYS A 142 -0.51 1.63 -19.17
C LYS A 142 0.99 1.56 -18.92
N THR A 143 1.62 0.47 -19.34
CA THR A 143 3.07 0.37 -19.36
C THR A 143 3.58 0.89 -20.69
N PRO A 144 4.40 1.96 -20.73
CA PRO A 144 4.99 2.45 -21.97
C PRO A 144 5.84 1.39 -22.67
N ASP A 145 5.94 1.50 -23.98
CA ASP A 145 6.84 0.70 -24.82
C ASP A 145 6.56 -0.81 -24.86
N VAL A 146 5.38 -1.24 -24.37
CA VAL A 146 4.89 -2.61 -24.55
C VAL A 146 3.66 -2.64 -25.47
N GLY A 147 3.54 -3.69 -26.30
CA GLY A 147 2.43 -3.84 -27.26
C GLY A 147 1.06 -4.03 -26.62
N THR A 148 1.01 -4.39 -25.33
CA THR A 148 -0.20 -4.56 -24.52
C THR A 148 -0.36 -3.44 -23.52
N ASN A 149 -1.34 -3.54 -22.62
CA ASN A 149 -1.49 -2.60 -21.50
C ASN A 149 -0.45 -2.80 -20.39
N GLY A 150 0.25 -3.94 -20.40
CA GLY A 150 1.22 -4.31 -19.37
C GLY A 150 0.58 -4.79 -18.07
N ALA A 151 1.43 -5.10 -17.09
CA ALA A 151 1.05 -5.74 -15.83
C ALA A 151 0.57 -4.75 -14.74
N ARG A 152 0.84 -3.46 -14.89
CA ARG A 152 0.62 -2.46 -13.81
C ARG A 152 -0.87 -2.19 -13.60
N ARG A 153 -1.28 -2.14 -12.33
CA ARG A 153 -2.68 -1.89 -11.94
C ARG A 153 -2.76 -0.95 -10.73
N ILE A 154 -3.91 -0.27 -10.61
CA ILE A 154 -4.37 0.30 -9.35
C ILE A 154 -5.66 -0.41 -8.98
N VAL A 155 -5.75 -0.86 -7.74
CA VAL A 155 -6.95 -1.45 -7.16
C VAL A 155 -7.50 -0.49 -6.11
N VAL A 156 -8.79 -0.17 -6.19
CA VAL A 156 -9.46 0.77 -5.29
C VAL A 156 -10.54 0.04 -4.50
N ASP A 157 -10.51 0.22 -3.19
CA ASP A 157 -11.59 -0.18 -2.31
C ASP A 157 -12.75 0.81 -2.47
N SER A 158 -13.89 0.34 -2.99
CA SER A 158 -15.07 1.17 -3.26
C SER A 158 -15.76 1.68 -1.98
N LYS A 159 -15.52 1.04 -0.84
CA LYS A 159 -16.13 1.41 0.44
C LYS A 159 -15.30 2.46 1.17
N THR A 160 -13.98 2.31 1.19
CA THR A 160 -13.09 3.16 1.98
C THR A 160 -12.37 4.21 1.14
N GLY A 161 -12.31 4.04 -0.19
CA GLY A 161 -11.53 4.88 -1.10
C GLY A 161 -10.02 4.61 -1.04
N ARG A 162 -9.55 3.65 -0.24
CA ARG A 162 -8.15 3.24 -0.22
C ARG A 162 -7.74 2.69 -1.58
N ALA A 163 -6.53 3.00 -2.00
CA ALA A 163 -6.02 2.59 -3.29
C ALA A 163 -4.67 1.90 -3.16
N TYR A 164 -4.42 0.92 -4.04
CA TYR A 164 -3.25 0.06 -4.00
C TYR A 164 -2.68 -0.08 -5.40
N TYR A 165 -1.42 0.30 -5.57
CA TYR A 165 -0.68 0.11 -6.81
C TYR A 165 0.01 -1.25 -6.83
N SER A 166 -0.14 -2.00 -7.93
CA SER A 166 0.63 -3.19 -8.25
C SER A 166 1.47 -2.97 -9.51
N HIS A 167 2.74 -3.36 -9.45
CA HIS A 167 3.68 -3.31 -10.58
C HIS A 167 3.76 -4.64 -11.34
N ASP A 168 3.40 -5.72 -10.70
CA ASP A 168 3.65 -7.12 -11.01
C ASP A 168 2.38 -7.96 -11.22
N HIS A 169 1.29 -7.35 -11.71
CA HIS A 169 0.01 -7.99 -11.99
C HIS A 169 -0.61 -8.69 -10.76
N TYR A 170 -0.70 -7.94 -9.65
CA TYR A 170 -1.32 -8.31 -8.37
C TYR A 170 -0.51 -9.25 -7.46
N ASP A 171 0.74 -9.57 -7.79
CA ASP A 171 1.58 -10.36 -6.90
C ASP A 171 1.91 -9.61 -5.61
N SER A 172 2.03 -8.29 -5.70
CA SER A 172 2.24 -7.44 -4.53
C SER A 172 1.70 -6.01 -4.71
N PHE A 173 1.52 -5.29 -3.60
CA PHE A 173 0.90 -3.98 -3.59
C PHE A 173 1.69 -2.94 -2.79
N VAL A 174 1.53 -1.68 -3.20
CA VAL A 174 1.88 -0.47 -2.43
C VAL A 174 0.62 0.35 -2.25
N GLU A 175 0.25 0.65 -1.02
CA GLU A 175 -0.88 1.55 -0.77
C GLU A 175 -0.51 2.98 -1.20
N ILE A 176 -1.42 3.67 -1.89
CA ILE A 176 -1.24 5.02 -2.41
C ILE A 176 -2.37 5.95 -1.95
N ASN A 177 -2.04 7.21 -1.73
CA ASN A 177 -3.03 8.25 -1.47
C ASN A 177 -3.40 8.98 -2.76
N LEU A 178 -4.57 8.70 -3.32
CA LEU A 178 -5.05 9.35 -4.54
C LEU A 178 -5.15 10.89 -4.41
N GLY A 179 -5.42 11.42 -3.21
CA GLY A 179 -5.51 12.85 -2.95
C GLY A 179 -4.18 13.60 -3.08
N GLY A 180 -3.05 12.91 -2.94
CA GLY A 180 -1.70 13.48 -3.08
C GLY A 180 -1.22 13.67 -4.52
N TRP A 181 -2.07 13.38 -5.51
CA TRP A 181 -1.79 13.51 -6.95
C TRP A 181 -2.52 14.74 -7.49
N LYS A 182 -1.76 15.67 -8.05
CA LYS A 182 -2.26 16.93 -8.64
C LYS A 182 -2.32 16.81 -10.14
#